data_762bec7d85e535d2357ab5f51abe195a
#
_entry.id   762bec7d85e535d2357ab5f51abe195a
#
_cell.length_a   1.000
_cell.length_b   1.000
_cell.length_c   1.000
_cell.angle_alpha   90.00
_cell.angle_beta   90.00
_cell.angle_gamma   90.00
#
_symmetry.space_group_name_H-M   'P 1'
#
loop_
_entity.id
_entity.type
_entity.pdbx_description
1 polymer ?
#
loop_
_entity_poly.entity_id
_entity_poly.type
_entity_poly.pdbx_seq_one_letter_code
_entity_poly.pdbx_strand_id
1 'polypeptide(L)'
;HSGFLQTAASLQHNPLVAQALFDAEAEDTAVYSQLFDATESVRSFARFDLYDISGRWRYSTQTAPEIRSLPTNWGLLYEAACAGTGVLVCSAAEDPADTDEPLLHAAMLLTDRYGAPVGYLTIGMLETQLRTLLGGTAGAQNELLLLDARWRPVYCTQPAQTQSLADALRGQLLSGKALTGLSADVSYTVRQHTETGLYLVLQQPQPLSAGTLRLLYSVSVLCALACIILSVVLSLQLSRQVFQPIGRLHHAIRQVGKNNLDVQVPVPAGRHDELGELAQQFNTMVVALRHNQQALLENQRALNRAQIRMLQAQLNPHFLCNTLDTMKWISKI
;
A
#
# COMPACT_ATOMS: atom_id res chain seq x y z
N HIS A 1 23.92 -22.47 7.17
CA HIS A 1 25.17 -21.79 7.56
C HIS A 1 25.77 -22.40 8.84
N SER A 2 24.99 -22.54 9.93
CA SER A 2 25.48 -23.11 11.19
C SER A 2 26.09 -24.51 11.03
N GLY A 3 25.54 -25.36 10.18
CA GLY A 3 26.10 -26.71 9.88
C GLY A 3 27.50 -26.63 9.28
N PHE A 4 27.75 -25.77 8.31
CA PHE A 4 29.05 -25.62 7.69
C PHE A 4 30.11 -25.09 8.65
N LEU A 5 29.78 -24.09 9.47
CA LEU A 5 30.68 -23.59 10.51
C LEU A 5 30.97 -24.62 11.59
N GLN A 6 29.95 -25.38 12.01
CA GLN A 6 30.13 -26.46 12.99
C GLN A 6 31.03 -27.56 12.45
N THR A 7 30.83 -27.96 11.18
CA THR A 7 31.71 -28.91 10.51
C THR A 7 33.15 -28.40 10.39
N ALA A 8 33.31 -27.14 9.97
CA ALA A 8 34.62 -26.51 9.86
C ALA A 8 35.33 -26.45 11.23
N ALA A 9 34.60 -26.07 12.30
CA ALA A 9 35.14 -26.02 13.66
C ALA A 9 35.52 -27.41 14.19
N SER A 10 34.73 -28.46 13.86
CA SER A 10 35.04 -29.84 14.28
C SER A 10 36.31 -30.40 13.60
N LEU A 11 36.52 -30.07 12.33
CA LEU A 11 37.72 -30.47 11.60
C LEU A 11 38.96 -29.65 12.02
N GLN A 12 38.79 -28.37 12.37
CA GLN A 12 39.87 -27.49 12.81
C GLN A 12 40.59 -28.04 14.07
N HIS A 13 39.84 -28.61 15.01
CA HIS A 13 40.39 -29.09 16.27
C HIS A 13 40.67 -30.59 16.28
N ASN A 14 40.57 -31.29 15.12
CA ASN A 14 40.78 -32.71 15.04
C ASN A 14 42.29 -33.03 14.95
N PRO A 15 42.87 -33.70 15.95
CA PRO A 15 44.31 -34.02 15.96
C PRO A 15 44.75 -34.95 14.85
N LEU A 16 43.86 -35.86 14.40
CA LEU A 16 44.17 -36.79 13.30
C LEU A 16 44.30 -36.04 11.96
N VAL A 17 43.38 -35.10 11.73
CA VAL A 17 43.43 -34.22 10.54
C VAL A 17 44.69 -33.39 10.53
N ALA A 18 45.02 -32.75 11.66
CA ALA A 18 46.25 -31.95 11.80
C ALA A 18 47.53 -32.77 11.57
N GLN A 19 47.62 -33.98 12.12
CA GLN A 19 48.75 -34.84 11.96
C GLN A 19 48.91 -35.33 10.49
N ALA A 20 47.81 -35.69 9.86
CA ALA A 20 47.81 -36.17 8.46
C ALA A 20 48.13 -35.08 7.44
N LEU A 21 47.81 -33.82 7.73
CA LEU A 21 48.19 -32.70 6.88
C LEU A 21 49.65 -32.32 7.04
N PHE A 22 50.24 -32.58 8.21
CA PHE A 22 51.64 -32.35 8.46
C PHE A 22 52.55 -33.42 7.82
N ASP A 23 52.14 -34.72 7.85
CA ASP A 23 52.91 -35.80 7.28
C ASP A 23 52.52 -36.03 5.83
N ALA A 24 53.43 -35.71 4.89
CA ALA A 24 53.17 -35.75 3.45
C ALA A 24 53.01 -37.15 2.89
N GLU A 25 53.47 -38.20 3.57
CA GLU A 25 53.42 -39.60 3.09
C GLU A 25 52.28 -40.46 3.68
N ALA A 26 51.58 -39.93 4.69
CA ALA A 26 50.48 -40.67 5.32
C ALA A 26 49.21 -40.64 4.45
N GLU A 27 48.92 -41.78 3.80
CA GLU A 27 47.56 -42.11 3.34
C GLU A 27 46.81 -42.75 4.52
N ASP A 28 46.13 -41.96 5.31
CA ASP A 28 45.43 -42.52 6.47
C ASP A 28 43.92 -42.61 6.21
N THR A 29 43.41 -43.85 6.10
CA THR A 29 41.98 -44.13 5.96
C THR A 29 41.17 -43.59 7.13
N ALA A 30 41.78 -43.41 8.30
CA ALA A 30 41.11 -42.82 9.49
C ALA A 30 40.76 -41.36 9.27
N VAL A 31 41.55 -40.60 8.48
CA VAL A 31 41.24 -39.20 8.12
C VAL A 31 39.99 -39.08 7.26
N TYR A 32 39.87 -40.00 6.27
CA TYR A 32 38.66 -40.07 5.46
C TYR A 32 37.41 -40.35 6.31
N SER A 33 37.48 -41.30 7.27
CA SER A 33 36.37 -41.57 8.19
C SER A 33 35.98 -40.32 8.98
N GLN A 34 36.97 -39.64 9.56
CA GLN A 34 36.72 -38.38 10.30
C GLN A 34 36.15 -37.28 9.41
N LEU A 35 36.63 -37.12 8.19
CA LEU A 35 36.11 -36.15 7.23
C LEU A 35 34.65 -36.47 6.86
N PHE A 36 34.36 -37.75 6.60
CA PHE A 36 32.98 -38.19 6.27
C PHE A 36 32.04 -38.07 7.45
N ASP A 37 32.46 -38.38 8.66
CA ASP A 37 31.67 -38.29 9.88
C ASP A 37 31.37 -36.81 10.19
N ALA A 38 32.39 -35.93 10.14
CA ALA A 38 32.24 -34.50 10.38
C ALA A 38 31.35 -33.82 9.36
N THR A 39 31.32 -34.28 8.11
CA THR A 39 30.55 -33.67 7.02
C THR A 39 29.20 -34.34 6.76
N GLU A 40 28.79 -35.35 7.53
CA GLU A 40 27.60 -36.17 7.27
C GLU A 40 26.35 -35.33 7.01
N SER A 41 26.12 -34.32 7.79
CA SER A 41 24.91 -33.44 7.70
C SER A 41 24.94 -32.48 6.52
N VAL A 42 26.10 -32.16 5.95
CA VAL A 42 26.28 -31.07 4.96
C VAL A 42 26.95 -31.53 3.66
N ARG A 43 27.50 -32.72 3.58
CA ARG A 43 28.23 -33.22 2.39
C ARG A 43 27.37 -33.38 1.12
N SER A 44 26.03 -33.47 1.30
CA SER A 44 25.10 -33.48 0.16
C SER A 44 24.98 -32.10 -0.51
N PHE A 45 25.34 -31.03 0.22
CA PHE A 45 25.21 -29.65 -0.24
C PHE A 45 26.54 -29.00 -0.61
N ALA A 46 27.68 -29.62 -0.27
CA ALA A 46 28.98 -29.07 -0.60
C ALA A 46 30.04 -30.19 -0.66
N ARG A 47 31.09 -29.89 -1.41
CA ARG A 47 32.33 -30.65 -1.43
C ARG A 47 33.27 -30.09 -0.38
N PHE A 48 33.95 -30.95 0.37
CA PHE A 48 34.96 -30.58 1.37
C PHE A 48 36.30 -31.19 0.95
N ASP A 49 37.31 -30.30 0.84
CA ASP A 49 38.67 -30.68 0.49
C ASP A 49 39.63 -30.19 1.57
N LEU A 50 40.64 -31.02 1.85
CA LEU A 50 41.74 -30.69 2.73
C LEU A 50 43.02 -30.53 1.92
N TYR A 51 43.69 -29.40 2.16
CA TYR A 51 44.96 -29.06 1.56
C TYR A 51 46.05 -28.96 2.65
N ASP A 52 47.26 -29.38 2.34
CA ASP A 52 48.38 -29.09 3.23
C ASP A 52 48.79 -27.61 3.22
N ILE A 53 49.73 -27.21 4.08
CA ILE A 53 50.18 -25.82 4.18
C ILE A 53 50.82 -25.32 2.87
N SER A 54 51.31 -26.18 2.04
CA SER A 54 51.86 -25.82 0.73
C SER A 54 50.81 -25.67 -0.36
N GLY A 55 49.51 -25.90 -0.02
CA GLY A 55 48.39 -25.82 -0.94
C GLY A 55 48.22 -27.05 -1.82
N ARG A 56 48.85 -28.19 -1.49
CA ARG A 56 48.62 -29.43 -2.18
C ARG A 56 47.38 -30.10 -1.66
N TRP A 57 46.55 -30.60 -2.58
CA TRP A 57 45.36 -31.40 -2.25
C TRP A 57 45.73 -32.70 -1.55
N ARG A 58 45.05 -33.05 -0.46
CA ARG A 58 45.29 -34.27 0.32
C ARG A 58 44.06 -35.18 0.41
N TYR A 59 42.92 -34.65 0.83
CA TYR A 59 41.71 -35.44 1.08
C TYR A 59 40.50 -34.74 0.55
N SER A 60 39.45 -35.47 0.13
CA SER A 60 38.19 -34.93 -0.33
C SER A 60 37.01 -35.81 0.08
N THR A 61 35.84 -35.21 0.22
CA THR A 61 34.57 -35.94 0.35
C THR A 61 34.02 -36.43 -0.99
N GLN A 62 34.63 -36.04 -2.11
CA GLN A 62 34.28 -36.43 -3.47
C GLN A 62 35.50 -37.00 -4.20
N THR A 63 35.34 -37.38 -5.46
CA THR A 63 36.41 -37.91 -6.30
C THR A 63 37.54 -36.89 -6.40
N ALA A 64 38.79 -37.37 -6.28
CA ALA A 64 39.97 -36.54 -6.40
C ALA A 64 40.03 -35.85 -7.77
N PRO A 65 40.43 -34.54 -7.81
CA PRO A 65 40.65 -33.86 -9.07
C PRO A 65 41.79 -34.55 -9.88
N GLU A 66 41.69 -34.52 -11.20
CA GLU A 66 42.70 -35.09 -12.08
C GLU A 66 44.09 -34.46 -11.87
N ILE A 67 44.10 -33.16 -11.57
CA ILE A 67 45.28 -32.34 -11.30
C ILE A 67 45.39 -32.11 -9.79
N ARG A 68 46.28 -32.85 -9.11
CA ARG A 68 46.59 -32.69 -7.67
C ARG A 68 47.50 -31.47 -7.38
N SER A 69 47.64 -30.53 -8.31
CA SER A 69 48.41 -29.32 -8.18
C SER A 69 47.55 -28.19 -7.59
N LEU A 70 48.21 -27.05 -7.32
CA LEU A 70 47.61 -25.83 -6.72
C LEU A 70 46.19 -25.64 -7.13
N PRO A 71 45.28 -25.36 -6.15
CA PRO A 71 43.89 -25.07 -6.45
C PRO A 71 43.76 -23.84 -7.33
N THR A 72 42.78 -23.81 -8.23
CA THR A 72 42.43 -22.66 -9.09
C THR A 72 42.17 -21.43 -8.27
N ASN A 73 41.81 -21.57 -7.00
CA ASN A 73 41.50 -20.48 -6.06
C ASN A 73 42.61 -20.25 -5.01
N TRP A 74 43.89 -20.37 -5.39
CA TRP A 74 45.05 -20.13 -4.51
C TRP A 74 44.93 -18.79 -3.75
N GLY A 75 44.39 -17.75 -4.37
CA GLY A 75 44.15 -16.46 -3.74
C GLY A 75 43.21 -16.56 -2.53
N LEU A 76 42.23 -17.44 -2.54
CA LEU A 76 41.29 -17.69 -1.43
C LEU A 76 42.02 -18.35 -0.24
N LEU A 77 42.94 -19.28 -0.49
CA LEU A 77 43.76 -19.90 0.58
C LEU A 77 44.66 -18.85 1.25
N TYR A 78 45.25 -17.97 0.45
CA TYR A 78 46.04 -16.85 0.99
C TYR A 78 45.19 -15.90 1.84
N GLU A 79 43.99 -15.57 1.38
CA GLU A 79 43.04 -14.76 2.16
C GLU A 79 42.65 -15.42 3.47
N ALA A 80 42.39 -16.75 3.45
CA ALA A 80 42.10 -17.53 4.65
C ALA A 80 43.27 -17.51 5.64
N ALA A 81 44.50 -17.61 5.12
CA ALA A 81 45.72 -17.47 5.95
C ALA A 81 45.84 -16.10 6.58
N CYS A 82 45.56 -15.01 5.85
CA CYS A 82 45.57 -13.66 6.35
C CYS A 82 44.42 -13.37 7.35
N ALA A 83 43.26 -13.96 7.15
CA ALA A 83 42.10 -13.80 8.05
C ALA A 83 42.31 -14.47 9.42
N GLY A 84 43.20 -15.47 9.47
CA GLY A 84 43.55 -16.16 10.70
C GLY A 84 42.63 -17.36 11.02
N THR A 85 42.86 -17.91 12.20
CA THR A 85 42.23 -19.13 12.67
C THR A 85 40.72 -18.96 12.90
N GLY A 86 39.94 -19.92 12.41
CA GLY A 86 38.47 -19.97 12.67
C GLY A 86 37.64 -19.03 11.82
N VAL A 87 38.26 -18.30 10.87
CA VAL A 87 37.54 -17.41 9.95
C VAL A 87 37.32 -18.12 8.62
N LEU A 88 36.05 -18.23 8.22
CA LEU A 88 35.67 -18.80 6.92
C LEU A 88 35.59 -17.65 5.89
N VAL A 89 36.49 -17.63 4.94
CA VAL A 89 36.53 -16.67 3.84
C VAL A 89 35.80 -17.25 2.65
N CYS A 90 34.85 -16.49 2.07
CA CYS A 90 34.03 -16.92 0.93
C CYS A 90 34.35 -16.07 -0.31
N SER A 91 34.37 -16.72 -1.47
CA SER A 91 34.63 -16.09 -2.76
C SER A 91 33.80 -16.74 -3.86
N ALA A 92 33.37 -15.93 -4.83
CA ALA A 92 32.80 -16.45 -6.08
C ALA A 92 33.86 -17.16 -6.92
N ALA A 93 33.45 -18.08 -7.76
CA ALA A 93 34.32 -18.72 -8.77
C ALA A 93 34.94 -17.66 -9.69
N GLU A 94 36.15 -17.95 -10.20
CA GLU A 94 36.84 -17.05 -11.15
C GLU A 94 36.25 -17.24 -12.56
N ASP A 95 35.90 -18.45 -12.96
CA ASP A 95 35.25 -18.76 -14.23
C ASP A 95 33.92 -19.49 -13.98
N PRO A 96 32.77 -18.79 -13.98
CA PRO A 96 31.48 -19.41 -13.76
C PRO A 96 30.97 -20.23 -14.97
N ALA A 97 31.71 -20.27 -16.09
CA ALA A 97 31.30 -21.01 -17.29
C ALA A 97 31.62 -22.48 -17.21
N ASP A 98 32.52 -22.91 -16.32
CA ASP A 98 32.82 -24.31 -16.09
C ASP A 98 31.77 -24.95 -15.18
N THR A 99 30.98 -25.87 -15.74
CA THR A 99 29.86 -26.52 -15.01
C THR A 99 30.32 -27.49 -13.93
N ASP A 100 31.56 -27.91 -13.95
CA ASP A 100 32.14 -28.85 -12.99
C ASP A 100 32.88 -28.15 -11.84
N GLU A 101 33.09 -26.84 -11.95
CA GLU A 101 33.65 -26.04 -10.86
C GLU A 101 32.57 -25.51 -9.91
N PRO A 102 32.84 -25.50 -8.60
CA PRO A 102 31.94 -24.86 -7.62
C PRO A 102 31.80 -23.37 -7.89
N LEU A 103 30.55 -22.87 -7.86
CA LEU A 103 30.28 -21.42 -7.98
C LEU A 103 30.65 -20.61 -6.74
N LEU A 104 30.56 -21.25 -5.57
CA LEU A 104 30.96 -20.66 -4.29
C LEU A 104 32.09 -21.49 -3.69
N HIS A 105 33.18 -20.83 -3.42
CA HIS A 105 34.29 -21.40 -2.66
C HIS A 105 34.39 -20.72 -1.30
N ALA A 106 34.64 -21.52 -0.26
CA ALA A 106 35.00 -20.99 1.05
C ALA A 106 36.26 -21.68 1.53
N ALA A 107 37.13 -20.99 2.25
CA ALA A 107 38.35 -21.56 2.81
C ALA A 107 38.53 -21.12 4.26
N MET A 108 39.14 -21.99 5.05
CA MET A 108 39.52 -21.73 6.43
C MET A 108 40.91 -22.30 6.71
N LEU A 109 41.72 -21.57 7.45
CA LEU A 109 43.03 -21.99 7.94
C LEU A 109 42.84 -23.02 9.06
N LEU A 110 43.46 -24.19 8.93
CA LEU A 110 43.53 -25.22 9.96
C LEU A 110 44.82 -25.07 10.77
N THR A 111 44.69 -25.20 12.07
CA THR A 111 45.84 -25.08 13.00
C THR A 111 45.90 -26.29 13.93
N ASP A 112 47.10 -26.60 14.38
CA ASP A 112 47.26 -27.63 15.42
C ASP A 112 46.84 -27.09 16.79
N ARG A 113 46.97 -27.94 17.83
CA ARG A 113 46.63 -27.57 19.21
C ARG A 113 47.47 -26.42 19.81
N TYR A 114 48.53 -26.05 19.16
CA TYR A 114 49.41 -24.92 19.57
C TYR A 114 49.17 -23.65 18.76
N GLY A 115 48.24 -23.70 17.80
CA GLY A 115 47.93 -22.58 16.92
C GLY A 115 48.87 -22.47 15.69
N ALA A 116 49.72 -23.47 15.46
CA ALA A 116 50.57 -23.49 14.27
C ALA A 116 49.76 -23.88 13.04
N PRO A 117 49.89 -23.23 11.87
CA PRO A 117 49.16 -23.56 10.66
C PRO A 117 49.60 -24.93 10.11
N VAL A 118 48.66 -25.81 9.83
CA VAL A 118 48.89 -27.15 9.30
C VAL A 118 48.33 -27.37 7.89
N GLY A 119 47.34 -26.58 7.50
CA GLY A 119 46.74 -26.68 6.20
C GLY A 119 45.46 -25.89 6.06
N TYR A 120 44.68 -26.22 5.07
CA TYR A 120 43.41 -25.51 4.76
C TYR A 120 42.26 -26.50 4.56
N LEU A 121 41.10 -26.08 5.05
CA LEU A 121 39.83 -26.68 4.66
C LEU A 121 39.20 -25.79 3.59
N THR A 122 38.80 -26.40 2.47
CA THR A 122 37.98 -25.69 1.49
C THR A 122 36.61 -26.35 1.37
N ILE A 123 35.62 -25.53 1.10
CA ILE A 123 34.21 -25.89 0.92
C ILE A 123 33.81 -25.35 -0.45
N GLY A 124 33.43 -26.26 -1.37
CA GLY A 124 32.97 -25.89 -2.70
C GLY A 124 31.51 -26.24 -2.90
N MET A 125 30.70 -25.33 -3.43
CA MET A 125 29.30 -25.54 -3.75
C MET A 125 29.04 -25.39 -5.23
N LEU A 126 28.50 -26.43 -5.87
CA LEU A 126 28.05 -26.40 -7.25
C LEU A 126 26.73 -25.66 -7.40
N GLU A 127 26.43 -25.22 -8.62
CA GLU A 127 25.15 -24.55 -8.94
C GLU A 127 23.93 -25.36 -8.49
N THR A 128 23.92 -26.65 -8.74
CA THR A 128 22.82 -27.55 -8.37
C THR A 128 22.59 -27.64 -6.86
N GLN A 129 23.66 -27.56 -6.08
CA GLN A 129 23.62 -27.58 -4.63
C GLN A 129 23.11 -26.21 -4.08
N LEU A 130 23.60 -25.09 -4.62
CA LEU A 130 23.11 -23.76 -4.29
C LEU A 130 21.64 -23.60 -4.66
N ARG A 131 21.23 -24.09 -5.82
CA ARG A 131 19.82 -24.11 -6.25
C ARG A 131 18.94 -24.88 -5.28
N THR A 132 19.40 -26.02 -4.77
CA THR A 132 18.66 -26.84 -3.81
C THR A 132 18.52 -26.13 -2.46
N LEU A 133 19.59 -25.48 -1.98
CA LEU A 133 19.59 -24.74 -0.71
C LEU A 133 18.75 -23.46 -0.76
N LEU A 134 18.83 -22.73 -1.87
CA LEU A 134 18.22 -21.40 -2.01
C LEU A 134 16.84 -21.47 -2.66
N GLY A 135 16.53 -22.51 -3.43
CA GLY A 135 15.27 -22.65 -4.16
C GLY A 135 14.02 -22.72 -3.27
N GLY A 136 14.17 -23.16 -2.02
CA GLY A 136 13.08 -23.18 -1.04
C GLY A 136 12.75 -21.80 -0.45
N THR A 137 13.67 -20.84 -0.58
CA THR A 137 13.52 -19.48 -0.03
C THR A 137 13.04 -18.47 -1.06
N ALA A 138 13.28 -18.72 -2.34
CA ALA A 138 12.76 -17.92 -3.44
C ALA A 138 11.36 -18.44 -3.80
N GLY A 139 10.29 -17.73 -3.41
CA GLY A 139 8.96 -17.98 -3.97
C GLY A 139 8.99 -17.84 -5.50
N ALA A 140 8.04 -18.46 -6.21
CA ALA A 140 8.02 -18.57 -7.67
C ALA A 140 8.13 -17.25 -8.46
N GLN A 141 7.99 -16.09 -7.80
CA GLN A 141 8.07 -14.77 -8.41
C GLN A 141 9.26 -13.92 -7.90
N ASN A 142 10.03 -14.44 -6.96
CA ASN A 142 11.14 -13.69 -6.37
C ASN A 142 12.44 -14.10 -7.03
N GLU A 143 13.24 -13.14 -7.44
CA GLU A 143 14.58 -13.37 -7.95
C GLU A 143 15.57 -13.22 -6.80
N LEU A 144 16.49 -14.18 -6.75
CA LEU A 144 17.51 -14.22 -5.71
C LEU A 144 18.87 -14.09 -6.37
N LEU A 145 19.70 -13.18 -5.85
CA LEU A 145 21.08 -12.99 -6.25
C LEU A 145 21.97 -13.12 -5.01
N LEU A 146 22.95 -14.01 -5.07
CA LEU A 146 23.98 -14.17 -4.07
C LEU A 146 25.28 -13.54 -4.58
N LEU A 147 25.89 -12.66 -3.80
CA LEU A 147 27.13 -11.97 -4.11
C LEU A 147 28.17 -12.28 -3.03
N ASP A 148 29.43 -12.32 -3.41
CA ASP A 148 30.56 -12.40 -2.46
C ASP A 148 30.86 -11.02 -1.80
N ALA A 149 31.81 -11.00 -0.90
CA ALA A 149 32.24 -9.77 -0.19
C ALA A 149 32.78 -8.68 -1.14
N ARG A 150 33.19 -9.05 -2.36
CA ARG A 150 33.68 -8.15 -3.42
C ARG A 150 32.60 -7.77 -4.43
N TRP A 151 31.32 -8.12 -4.16
CA TRP A 151 30.19 -7.90 -5.04
C TRP A 151 30.25 -8.65 -6.38
N ARG A 152 30.98 -9.73 -6.44
CA ARG A 152 30.96 -10.64 -7.58
C ARG A 152 29.78 -11.59 -7.46
N PRO A 153 29.03 -11.82 -8.54
CA PRO A 153 27.91 -12.74 -8.52
C PRO A 153 28.37 -14.20 -8.30
N VAL A 154 27.78 -14.85 -7.32
CA VAL A 154 27.98 -16.28 -7.03
C VAL A 154 26.87 -17.09 -7.66
N TYR A 155 25.63 -16.69 -7.44
CA TYR A 155 24.45 -17.41 -7.93
C TYR A 155 23.30 -16.42 -8.20
N CYS A 156 22.56 -16.66 -9.28
CA CYS A 156 21.34 -15.93 -9.60
C CYS A 156 20.29 -16.88 -10.15
N THR A 157 19.03 -16.67 -9.75
CA THR A 157 17.90 -17.42 -10.32
C THR A 157 17.63 -17.07 -11.78
N GLN A 158 18.04 -15.86 -12.23
CA GLN A 158 17.96 -15.42 -13.64
C GLN A 158 19.33 -14.95 -14.14
N PRO A 159 20.13 -15.85 -14.74
CA PRO A 159 21.51 -15.55 -15.10
C PRO A 159 21.66 -14.41 -16.13
N ALA A 160 20.67 -14.17 -16.97
CA ALA A 160 20.75 -13.13 -18.03
C ALA A 160 20.90 -11.69 -17.51
N GLN A 161 20.51 -11.41 -16.27
CA GLN A 161 20.55 -10.04 -15.68
C GLN A 161 21.56 -9.91 -14.54
N THR A 162 22.25 -10.98 -14.19
CA THR A 162 23.09 -11.07 -12.99
C THR A 162 24.14 -9.96 -12.92
N GLN A 163 24.91 -9.78 -13.98
CA GLN A 163 26.03 -8.84 -13.98
C GLN A 163 25.53 -7.38 -13.94
N SER A 164 24.53 -7.04 -14.73
CA SER A 164 23.97 -5.69 -14.77
C SER A 164 23.33 -5.30 -13.44
N LEU A 165 22.69 -6.23 -12.76
CA LEU A 165 22.08 -6.02 -11.44
C LEU A 165 23.17 -5.86 -10.37
N ALA A 166 24.21 -6.70 -10.37
CA ALA A 166 25.32 -6.59 -9.44
C ALA A 166 26.05 -5.24 -9.56
N ASP A 167 26.33 -4.82 -10.79
CA ASP A 167 26.98 -3.54 -11.08
C ASP A 167 26.12 -2.32 -10.66
N ALA A 168 24.82 -2.39 -10.91
CA ALA A 168 23.89 -1.35 -10.51
C ALA A 168 23.78 -1.23 -8.98
N LEU A 169 23.70 -2.36 -8.26
CA LEU A 169 23.66 -2.39 -6.79
C LEU A 169 24.98 -1.87 -6.20
N ARG A 170 26.12 -2.28 -6.77
CA ARG A 170 27.44 -1.78 -6.40
C ARG A 170 27.54 -0.27 -6.59
N GLY A 171 27.06 0.27 -7.71
CA GLY A 171 27.03 1.70 -7.98
C GLY A 171 26.18 2.48 -6.96
N GLN A 172 25.03 1.94 -6.56
CA GLN A 172 24.20 2.56 -5.51
C GLN A 172 24.88 2.56 -4.15
N LEU A 173 25.48 1.45 -3.76
CA LEU A 173 26.22 1.36 -2.49
C LEU A 173 27.36 2.36 -2.43
N LEU A 174 28.16 2.45 -3.49
CA LEU A 174 29.27 3.41 -3.60
C LEU A 174 28.80 4.87 -3.58
N SER A 175 27.59 5.15 -4.05
CA SER A 175 26.99 6.49 -4.00
C SER A 175 26.32 6.82 -2.67
N GLY A 176 26.35 5.93 -1.69
CA GLY A 176 25.70 6.10 -0.37
C GLY A 176 24.18 6.11 -0.41
N LYS A 177 23.57 5.67 -1.51
CA LYS A 177 22.11 5.55 -1.64
C LYS A 177 21.63 4.26 -0.96
N ALA A 178 20.43 4.32 -0.38
CA ALA A 178 19.80 3.12 0.15
C ALA A 178 19.59 2.07 -0.96
N LEU A 179 19.93 0.82 -0.67
CA LEU A 179 19.82 -0.31 -1.59
C LEU A 179 18.34 -0.77 -1.75
N THR A 180 17.42 0.18 -1.76
CA THR A 180 15.99 -0.07 -1.92
C THR A 180 15.51 0.57 -3.21
N GLY A 181 15.15 -0.26 -4.19
CA GLY A 181 14.45 0.17 -5.41
C GLY A 181 15.35 0.75 -6.49
N LEU A 182 15.92 -0.10 -7.34
CA LEU A 182 16.63 0.30 -8.56
C LEU A 182 15.69 0.68 -9.70
N SER A 183 14.46 0.20 -9.66
CA SER A 183 13.42 0.46 -10.65
C SER A 183 12.10 0.79 -9.96
N ALA A 184 11.25 1.57 -10.64
CA ALA A 184 9.91 1.90 -10.14
C ALA A 184 9.01 0.66 -9.93
N ASP A 185 9.34 -0.45 -10.59
CA ASP A 185 8.52 -1.66 -10.63
C ASP A 185 9.06 -2.82 -9.78
N VAL A 186 10.25 -2.66 -9.18
CA VAL A 186 10.95 -3.73 -8.45
C VAL A 186 11.53 -3.20 -7.15
N SER A 187 11.31 -3.93 -6.06
CA SER A 187 11.94 -3.67 -4.77
C SER A 187 13.06 -4.67 -4.50
N TYR A 188 14.15 -4.19 -3.94
CA TYR A 188 15.30 -5.01 -3.55
C TYR A 188 15.44 -5.01 -2.04
N THR A 189 15.67 -6.20 -1.48
CA THR A 189 16.07 -6.37 -0.09
C THR A 189 17.47 -6.96 -0.08
N VAL A 190 18.43 -6.24 0.49
CA VAL A 190 19.82 -6.69 0.61
C VAL A 190 20.11 -7.02 2.05
N ARG A 191 20.64 -8.22 2.29
CA ARG A 191 21.12 -8.68 3.60
C ARG A 191 22.55 -9.14 3.49
N GLN A 192 23.41 -8.61 4.35
CA GLN A 192 24.78 -9.09 4.50
C GLN A 192 24.85 -10.11 5.62
N HIS A 193 25.50 -11.23 5.36
CA HIS A 193 25.86 -12.20 6.38
C HIS A 193 27.20 -11.79 6.99
N THR A 194 27.21 -11.42 8.27
CA THR A 194 28.38 -10.81 8.93
C THR A 194 29.60 -11.71 9.02
N GLU A 195 29.41 -13.02 9.16
CA GLU A 195 30.53 -13.95 9.34
C GLU A 195 31.17 -14.37 8.02
N THR A 196 30.41 -14.45 6.93
CA THR A 196 30.93 -14.87 5.62
C THR A 196 31.16 -13.73 4.65
N GLY A 197 30.65 -12.53 4.98
CA GLY A 197 30.67 -11.37 4.10
C GLY A 197 29.77 -11.48 2.86
N LEU A 198 29.02 -12.56 2.70
CA LEU A 198 28.15 -12.77 1.56
C LEU A 198 26.95 -11.84 1.62
N TYR A 199 26.53 -11.34 0.46
CA TYR A 199 25.32 -10.53 0.31
C TYR A 199 24.23 -11.35 -0.36
N LEU A 200 23.07 -11.42 0.28
CA LEU A 200 21.86 -11.98 -0.29
C LEU A 200 20.96 -10.83 -0.74
N VAL A 201 20.70 -10.78 -2.03
CA VAL A 201 19.79 -9.81 -2.64
C VAL A 201 18.52 -10.53 -3.06
N LEU A 202 17.40 -10.14 -2.50
CA LEU A 202 16.10 -10.63 -2.88
C LEU A 202 15.39 -9.52 -3.68
N GLN A 203 15.06 -9.83 -4.92
CA GLN A 203 14.29 -8.97 -5.80
C GLN A 203 12.83 -9.43 -5.77
N GLN A 204 11.95 -8.48 -5.47
CA GLN A 204 10.51 -8.73 -5.46
C GLN A 204 9.83 -7.78 -6.44
N PRO A 205 8.98 -8.28 -7.36
CA PRO A 205 8.17 -7.41 -8.18
C PRO A 205 7.23 -6.62 -7.28
N GLN A 206 7.14 -5.31 -7.48
CA GLN A 206 6.13 -4.53 -6.77
C GLN A 206 4.75 -4.84 -7.35
N PRO A 207 3.76 -5.19 -6.53
CA PRO A 207 2.42 -5.56 -7.00
C PRO A 207 1.70 -4.39 -7.69
N LEU A 208 2.17 -3.15 -7.46
CA LEU A 208 1.64 -1.93 -8.08
C LEU A 208 2.80 -1.07 -8.53
N SER A 209 2.97 -0.95 -9.85
CA SER A 209 3.96 -0.03 -10.41
C SER A 209 3.60 1.43 -10.08
N ALA A 210 4.60 2.31 -10.02
CA ALA A 210 4.37 3.74 -9.79
C ALA A 210 3.43 4.35 -10.86
N GLY A 211 3.42 3.78 -12.07
CA GLY A 211 2.51 4.15 -13.15
C GLY A 211 1.06 3.78 -12.84
N THR A 212 0.80 2.56 -12.37
CA THR A 212 -0.55 2.11 -11.99
C THR A 212 -1.08 2.86 -10.77
N LEU A 213 -0.24 3.16 -9.78
CA LEU A 213 -0.61 4.00 -8.64
C LEU A 213 -1.01 5.41 -9.09
N ARG A 214 -0.22 6.06 -9.97
CA ARG A 214 -0.54 7.39 -10.52
C ARG A 214 -1.85 7.37 -11.29
N LEU A 215 -2.11 6.33 -12.08
CA LEU A 215 -3.36 6.16 -12.81
C LEU A 215 -4.55 5.99 -11.85
N LEU A 216 -4.42 5.17 -10.81
CA LEU A 216 -5.45 5.01 -9.79
C LEU A 216 -5.75 6.31 -9.05
N TYR A 217 -4.72 7.08 -8.67
CA TYR A 217 -4.90 8.39 -8.06
C TYR A 217 -5.60 9.38 -9.00
N SER A 218 -5.21 9.45 -10.28
CA SER A 218 -5.85 10.35 -11.24
C SER A 218 -7.32 10.01 -11.48
N VAL A 219 -7.66 8.72 -11.59
CA VAL A 219 -9.05 8.25 -11.73
C VAL A 219 -9.85 8.57 -10.47
N SER A 220 -9.30 8.33 -9.28
CA SER A 220 -10.00 8.61 -8.02
C SER A 220 -10.28 10.11 -7.84
N VAL A 221 -9.34 10.99 -8.17
CA VAL A 221 -9.53 12.45 -8.15
C VAL A 221 -10.61 12.88 -9.15
N LEU A 222 -10.59 12.33 -10.36
CA LEU A 222 -11.58 12.64 -11.38
C LEU A 222 -13.00 12.19 -10.96
N CYS A 223 -13.12 11.00 -10.39
CA CYS A 223 -14.39 10.51 -9.82
C CYS A 223 -14.88 11.40 -8.67
N ALA A 224 -13.99 11.82 -7.76
CA ALA A 224 -14.34 12.72 -6.66
C ALA A 224 -14.86 14.07 -7.18
N LEU A 225 -14.20 14.67 -8.16
CA LEU A 225 -14.66 15.90 -8.81
C LEU A 225 -16.02 15.72 -9.49
N ALA A 226 -16.22 14.62 -10.21
CA ALA A 226 -17.51 14.33 -10.84
C ALA A 226 -18.64 14.17 -9.81
N CYS A 227 -18.39 13.51 -8.68
CA CYS A 227 -19.34 13.38 -7.58
C CYS A 227 -19.68 14.75 -6.95
N ILE A 228 -18.69 15.62 -6.76
CA ILE A 228 -18.92 16.97 -6.23
C ILE A 228 -19.79 17.78 -7.19
N ILE A 229 -19.48 17.79 -8.48
CA ILE A 229 -20.27 18.50 -9.50
C ILE A 229 -21.70 17.97 -9.53
N LEU A 230 -21.88 16.66 -9.55
CA LEU A 230 -23.18 16.01 -9.55
C LEU A 230 -23.97 16.38 -8.28
N SER A 231 -23.34 16.36 -7.12
CA SER A 231 -23.97 16.76 -5.84
C SER A 231 -24.44 18.21 -5.86
N VAL A 232 -23.62 19.13 -6.38
CA VAL A 232 -23.99 20.54 -6.51
C VAL A 232 -25.16 20.71 -7.47
N VAL A 233 -25.15 20.07 -8.64
CA VAL A 233 -26.26 20.13 -9.61
C VAL A 233 -27.56 19.60 -9.01
N LEU A 234 -27.51 18.42 -8.37
CA LEU A 234 -28.66 17.84 -7.69
C LEU A 234 -29.19 18.74 -6.59
N SER A 235 -28.32 19.31 -5.77
CA SER A 235 -28.70 20.25 -4.69
C SER A 235 -29.40 21.50 -5.24
N LEU A 236 -28.88 22.08 -6.32
CA LEU A 236 -29.51 23.22 -6.99
C LEU A 236 -30.86 22.88 -7.61
N GLN A 237 -30.98 21.72 -8.24
CA GLN A 237 -32.25 21.25 -8.79
C GLN A 237 -33.28 21.03 -7.67
N LEU A 238 -32.90 20.35 -6.61
CA LEU A 238 -33.78 20.10 -5.47
C LEU A 238 -34.22 21.41 -4.79
N SER A 239 -33.29 22.36 -4.65
CA SER A 239 -33.59 23.68 -4.12
C SER A 239 -34.64 24.42 -4.96
N ARG A 240 -34.53 24.39 -6.28
CA ARG A 240 -35.46 25.09 -7.19
C ARG A 240 -36.78 24.35 -7.33
N GLN A 241 -36.80 23.04 -7.34
CA GLN A 241 -38.01 22.25 -7.59
C GLN A 241 -38.83 22.02 -6.33
N VAL A 242 -38.20 21.92 -5.15
CA VAL A 242 -38.90 21.57 -3.91
C VAL A 242 -38.87 22.71 -2.90
N PHE A 243 -37.70 23.18 -2.50
CA PHE A 243 -37.60 24.13 -1.39
C PHE A 243 -38.14 25.52 -1.70
N GLN A 244 -37.91 26.05 -2.90
CA GLN A 244 -38.42 27.37 -3.26
C GLN A 244 -39.95 27.40 -3.33
N PRO A 245 -40.66 26.47 -3.96
CA PRO A 245 -42.14 26.45 -3.97
C PRO A 245 -42.73 26.29 -2.57
N ILE A 246 -42.17 25.42 -1.74
CA ILE A 246 -42.63 25.26 -0.34
C ILE A 246 -42.45 26.59 0.44
N GLY A 247 -41.32 27.26 0.26
CA GLY A 247 -41.06 28.54 0.88
C GLY A 247 -42.07 29.62 0.45
N ARG A 248 -42.42 29.66 -0.84
CA ARG A 248 -43.42 30.60 -1.38
C ARG A 248 -44.82 30.29 -0.83
N LEU A 249 -45.21 29.02 -0.80
CA LEU A 249 -46.49 28.61 -0.21
C LEU A 249 -46.57 28.95 1.27
N HIS A 250 -45.53 28.67 2.05
CA HIS A 250 -45.46 29.03 3.47
C HIS A 250 -45.58 30.52 3.67
N HIS A 251 -44.90 31.34 2.85
CA HIS A 251 -45.01 32.80 2.92
C HIS A 251 -46.43 33.27 2.61
N ALA A 252 -47.08 32.71 1.57
CA ALA A 252 -48.45 33.06 1.20
C ALA A 252 -49.46 32.70 2.32
N ILE A 253 -49.31 31.50 2.93
CA ILE A 253 -50.16 31.09 4.08
C ILE A 253 -50.02 32.11 5.23
N ARG A 254 -48.81 32.57 5.53
CA ARG A 254 -48.59 33.61 6.57
C ARG A 254 -49.23 34.93 6.23
N GLN A 255 -49.29 35.32 4.95
CA GLN A 255 -49.95 36.56 4.51
C GLN A 255 -51.46 36.47 4.70
N VAL A 256 -52.08 35.33 4.32
CA VAL A 256 -53.50 35.05 4.55
C VAL A 256 -53.84 35.11 6.04
N GLY A 257 -52.97 34.55 6.91
CA GLY A 257 -53.15 34.64 8.36
C GLY A 257 -53.10 36.10 8.92
N LYS A 258 -52.51 37.03 8.17
CA LYS A 258 -52.50 38.48 8.48
C LYS A 258 -53.64 39.22 7.79
N ASN A 259 -54.68 38.52 7.31
CA ASN A 259 -55.84 39.04 6.60
C ASN A 259 -55.52 39.67 5.23
N ASN A 260 -54.37 39.32 4.61
CA ASN A 260 -54.05 39.69 3.23
C ASN A 260 -54.57 38.59 2.28
N LEU A 261 -55.76 38.78 1.70
CA LEU A 261 -56.41 37.85 0.80
C LEU A 261 -56.10 38.11 -0.70
N ASP A 262 -55.23 39.08 -1.00
CA ASP A 262 -54.82 39.39 -2.38
C ASP A 262 -53.57 38.60 -2.81
N VAL A 263 -53.10 37.68 -1.98
CA VAL A 263 -51.91 36.88 -2.26
C VAL A 263 -52.26 35.67 -3.12
N GLN A 264 -51.43 35.42 -4.13
CA GLN A 264 -51.50 34.19 -4.98
C GLN A 264 -50.14 33.55 -5.08
N VAL A 265 -50.06 32.21 -5.04
CA VAL A 265 -48.83 31.45 -5.28
C VAL A 265 -48.74 31.17 -6.78
N PRO A 266 -47.64 31.63 -7.45
CA PRO A 266 -47.51 31.37 -8.89
C PRO A 266 -47.25 29.89 -9.14
N VAL A 267 -48.11 29.26 -9.96
CA VAL A 267 -47.96 27.92 -10.45
C VAL A 267 -47.41 27.99 -11.87
N PRO A 268 -46.17 27.53 -12.13
CA PRO A 268 -45.60 27.54 -13.49
C PRO A 268 -46.46 26.67 -14.41
N ALA A 269 -46.66 27.12 -15.66
CA ALA A 269 -47.38 26.38 -16.67
C ALA A 269 -46.63 25.05 -16.95
N GLY A 270 -47.30 23.91 -16.80
CA GLY A 270 -46.71 22.60 -16.99
C GLY A 270 -46.23 21.89 -15.73
N ARG A 271 -46.42 22.47 -14.55
CA ARG A 271 -46.14 21.78 -13.29
C ARG A 271 -47.36 20.96 -12.88
N HIS A 272 -47.22 19.62 -13.04
CA HIS A 272 -48.25 18.66 -12.72
C HIS A 272 -47.89 17.75 -11.52
N ASP A 273 -46.98 18.24 -10.65
CA ASP A 273 -46.63 17.53 -9.44
C ASP A 273 -47.54 17.90 -8.25
N GLU A 274 -47.40 17.17 -7.15
CA GLU A 274 -48.21 17.35 -5.94
C GLU A 274 -48.05 18.76 -5.35
N LEU A 275 -46.92 19.41 -5.54
CA LEU A 275 -46.69 20.79 -5.07
C LEU A 275 -47.41 21.83 -5.95
N GLY A 276 -47.51 21.57 -7.24
CA GLY A 276 -48.33 22.38 -8.17
C GLY A 276 -49.78 22.26 -7.85
N GLU A 277 -50.31 21.08 -7.60
CA GLU A 277 -51.69 20.82 -7.19
C GLU A 277 -52.00 21.50 -5.87
N LEU A 278 -51.12 21.36 -4.86
CA LEU A 278 -51.24 22.02 -3.56
C LEU A 278 -51.31 23.54 -3.66
N ALA A 279 -50.46 24.12 -4.51
CA ALA A 279 -50.48 25.58 -4.73
C ALA A 279 -51.79 26.03 -5.42
N GLN A 280 -52.34 25.26 -6.34
CA GLN A 280 -53.59 25.56 -7.00
C GLN A 280 -54.81 25.44 -6.05
N GLN A 281 -54.82 24.38 -5.23
CA GLN A 281 -55.85 24.25 -4.16
C GLN A 281 -55.79 25.41 -3.16
N PHE A 282 -54.58 25.80 -2.75
CA PHE A 282 -54.40 26.96 -1.88
C PHE A 282 -54.94 28.24 -2.53
N ASN A 283 -54.64 28.51 -3.80
CA ASN A 283 -55.17 29.68 -4.50
C ASN A 283 -56.70 29.69 -4.57
N THR A 284 -57.30 28.50 -4.86
CA THR A 284 -58.77 28.35 -4.88
C THR A 284 -59.37 28.62 -3.51
N MET A 285 -58.76 28.13 -2.45
CA MET A 285 -59.19 28.38 -1.07
C MET A 285 -59.16 29.85 -0.73
N VAL A 286 -58.07 30.58 -1.11
CA VAL A 286 -57.94 32.03 -0.85
C VAL A 286 -59.03 32.81 -1.58
N VAL A 287 -59.34 32.47 -2.83
CA VAL A 287 -60.44 33.11 -3.60
C VAL A 287 -61.78 32.89 -2.91
N ALA A 288 -62.07 31.68 -2.45
CA ALA A 288 -63.31 31.34 -1.73
C ALA A 288 -63.41 32.12 -0.41
N LEU A 289 -62.29 32.20 0.34
CA LEU A 289 -62.25 32.96 1.59
C LEU A 289 -62.50 34.49 1.38
N ARG A 290 -61.94 35.05 0.33
CA ARG A 290 -62.19 36.47 -0.08
C ARG A 290 -63.63 36.68 -0.43
N HIS A 291 -64.23 35.80 -1.21
CA HIS A 291 -65.64 35.89 -1.57
C HIS A 291 -66.55 35.83 -0.35
N ASN A 292 -66.29 34.89 0.58
CA ASN A 292 -67.05 34.75 1.82
C ASN A 292 -66.92 35.99 2.70
N GLN A 293 -65.71 36.57 2.80
CA GLN A 293 -65.49 37.82 3.56
C GLN A 293 -66.29 39.02 2.97
N GLN A 294 -66.29 39.13 1.63
CA GLN A 294 -67.07 40.15 0.94
C GLN A 294 -68.59 39.98 1.19
N ALA A 295 -69.09 38.75 1.06
CA ALA A 295 -70.50 38.46 1.33
C ALA A 295 -70.93 38.76 2.77
N LEU A 296 -70.03 38.45 3.76
CA LEU A 296 -70.28 38.81 5.17
C LEU A 296 -70.36 40.32 5.36
N LEU A 297 -69.45 41.08 4.75
CA LEU A 297 -69.47 42.55 4.83
C LEU A 297 -70.70 43.13 4.19
N GLU A 298 -71.17 42.63 3.05
CA GLU A 298 -72.41 43.07 2.40
C GLU A 298 -73.64 42.74 3.24
N ASN A 299 -73.71 41.53 3.81
CA ASN A 299 -74.80 41.16 4.74
C ASN A 299 -74.80 42.05 5.96
N GLN A 300 -73.62 42.32 6.55
CA GLN A 300 -73.57 43.25 7.73
C GLN A 300 -73.98 44.67 7.39
N ARG A 301 -73.61 45.17 6.19
CA ARG A 301 -74.07 46.48 5.70
C ARG A 301 -75.60 46.50 5.46
N ALA A 302 -76.14 45.37 4.89
CA ALA A 302 -77.58 45.22 4.68
C ALA A 302 -78.34 45.22 6.01
N LEU A 303 -77.86 44.47 7.00
CA LEU A 303 -78.42 44.48 8.37
C LEU A 303 -78.41 45.85 9.02
N ASN A 304 -77.24 46.54 8.97
CA ASN A 304 -77.11 47.87 9.51
C ASN A 304 -78.09 48.86 8.84
N ARG A 305 -78.22 48.80 7.50
CA ARG A 305 -79.24 49.65 6.78
C ARG A 305 -80.64 49.31 7.17
N ALA A 306 -80.99 48.01 7.39
CA ALA A 306 -82.29 47.62 7.86
C ALA A 306 -82.58 48.10 9.28
N GLN A 307 -81.60 48.04 10.18
CA GLN A 307 -81.69 48.56 11.53
C GLN A 307 -81.87 50.05 11.54
N ILE A 308 -81.09 50.82 10.72
CA ILE A 308 -81.27 52.28 10.60
C ILE A 308 -82.66 52.60 10.08
N ARG A 309 -83.19 51.91 9.06
CA ARG A 309 -84.56 52.09 8.55
C ARG A 309 -85.61 51.83 9.64
N MET A 310 -85.43 50.73 10.41
CA MET A 310 -86.33 50.39 11.51
C MET A 310 -86.36 51.52 12.59
N LEU A 311 -85.19 52.01 12.97
CA LEU A 311 -85.06 53.13 13.92
C LEU A 311 -85.71 54.43 13.36
N GLN A 312 -85.52 54.74 12.07
CA GLN A 312 -86.17 55.87 11.40
C GLN A 312 -87.67 55.71 11.34
N ALA A 313 -88.20 54.46 11.14
CA ALA A 313 -89.64 54.23 11.17
C ALA A 313 -90.27 54.33 12.58
N GLN A 314 -89.47 54.00 13.62
CA GLN A 314 -89.89 54.21 15.03
C GLN A 314 -89.97 55.70 15.43
N LEU A 315 -89.14 56.56 14.80
CA LEU A 315 -89.24 57.98 14.92
C LEU A 315 -90.42 58.46 14.02
N ASN A 316 -91.61 58.40 14.51
CA ASN A 316 -92.76 58.85 13.74
C ASN A 316 -92.54 60.23 13.09
N PRO A 317 -92.28 60.30 11.73
CA PRO A 317 -91.91 61.59 11.10
C PRO A 317 -93.03 62.62 11.21
N HIS A 318 -94.24 62.13 11.25
CA HIS A 318 -95.42 62.98 11.41
C HIS A 318 -95.50 63.63 12.83
N PHE A 319 -95.13 62.89 13.85
CA PHE A 319 -95.02 63.43 15.21
C PHE A 319 -93.93 64.52 15.33
N LEU A 320 -92.74 64.26 14.74
CA LEU A 320 -91.60 65.20 14.75
C LEU A 320 -91.99 66.49 13.97
N CYS A 321 -92.62 66.38 12.77
CA CYS A 321 -93.05 67.51 12.00
C CYS A 321 -94.15 68.28 12.74
N ASN A 322 -95.13 67.65 13.33
CA ASN A 322 -96.17 68.27 14.12
C ASN A 322 -95.62 68.97 15.37
N THR A 323 -94.65 68.34 16.02
CA THR A 323 -94.00 68.97 17.22
C THR A 323 -93.17 70.18 16.84
N LEU A 324 -92.38 70.11 15.73
CA LEU A 324 -91.62 71.27 15.22
C LEU A 324 -92.54 72.39 14.71
N ASP A 325 -93.63 72.11 14.03
CA ASP A 325 -94.60 73.03 13.58
C ASP A 325 -95.31 73.74 14.81
N THR A 326 -95.62 72.92 15.81
CA THR A 326 -96.15 73.48 17.08
C THR A 326 -95.15 74.41 17.77
N MET A 327 -93.87 74.04 17.87
CA MET A 327 -92.78 74.87 18.39
C MET A 327 -92.59 76.15 17.58
N LYS A 328 -92.67 76.04 16.24
CA LYS A 328 -92.62 77.22 15.35
C LYS A 328 -93.80 78.20 15.54
N TRP A 329 -94.99 77.65 15.78
CA TRP A 329 -96.12 78.46 16.10
C TRP A 329 -95.97 79.16 17.48
N ILE A 330 -95.49 78.47 18.50
CA ILE A 330 -95.26 79.07 19.82
C ILE A 330 -94.18 80.15 19.79
N SER A 331 -93.15 80.04 18.93
CA SER A 331 -92.04 81.02 18.80
C SER A 331 -92.43 82.30 18.04
N LYS A 332 -93.68 82.35 17.46
CA LYS A 332 -94.20 83.50 16.73
C LYS A 332 -95.20 84.29 17.51
N ILE A 333 -95.54 83.88 18.74
CA ILE A 333 -96.30 84.65 19.72
C ILE A 333 -95.34 85.28 20.66
#